data_ea41f0c1abf6721e411b5964fcd5e520
#
_entry.id   ea41f0c1abf6721e411b5964fcd5e520
#
_cell.length_a   1.000
_cell.length_b   1.000
_cell.length_c   1.000
_cell.angle_alpha   90.00
_cell.angle_beta   90.00
_cell.angle_gamma   90.00
#
_symmetry.space_group_name_H-M   'P 1'
#
loop_
_entity.id
_entity.type
_entity.pdbx_description
1 polymer ?
#
loop_
_entity_poly.entity_id
_entity_poly.type
_entity_poly.pdbx_seq_one_letter_code
_entity_poly.pdbx_strand_id
1 'polypeptide(L)'
;RNATQVIEYAGKKFLIDPMLADKDAWPGFPGTARSELRNPLVALPFSREKIIDVDAVIVTHTHDDHWDEAAIAAIPKTLPVFVQHEADAALLRSQGFQDIRLLSADSEFAGVGLQKTTSGQHGSDRTYAVPAMAERLGEACGVVFRHPQEKTLWLVGDTIWRDEIEADMLKLRPDVVVLNAGYAHVIGFGPIIMGKEDLLKAHFALPEAKIMAIHLEAVNHCLVSREEMRQYVADNQIAGVVSIPQDGETVVY
;
A
#
# COMPACT_ATOMS: atom_id res chain seq x y z
N ARG A 1 -7.96 4.97 4.26
CA ARG A 1 -7.39 6.23 3.77
C ARG A 1 -5.96 5.99 3.27
N ASN A 2 -5.60 6.46 2.06
CA ASN A 2 -4.30 6.20 1.44
C ASN A 2 -4.04 4.69 1.26
N ALA A 3 -2.85 4.21 1.60
CA ALA A 3 -2.51 2.79 1.64
C ALA A 3 -2.98 2.10 2.93
N THR A 4 -3.44 2.86 3.93
CA THR A 4 -3.87 2.31 5.21
C THR A 4 -5.14 1.50 5.08
N GLN A 5 -5.09 0.23 5.45
CA GLN A 5 -6.19 -0.73 5.42
C GLN A 5 -6.19 -1.59 6.68
N VAL A 6 -7.37 -2.09 7.06
CA VAL A 6 -7.48 -3.27 7.93
C VAL A 6 -7.95 -4.42 7.06
N ILE A 7 -7.13 -5.46 6.97
CA ILE A 7 -7.45 -6.70 6.25
C ILE A 7 -7.86 -7.75 7.29
N GLU A 8 -9.12 -8.19 7.22
CA GLU A 8 -9.59 -9.35 7.96
C GLU A 8 -9.39 -10.59 7.09
N TYR A 9 -8.56 -11.53 7.55
CA TYR A 9 -8.17 -12.69 6.78
C TYR A 9 -7.97 -13.91 7.69
N ALA A 10 -8.68 -15.00 7.41
CA ALA A 10 -8.66 -16.21 8.22
C ALA A 10 -8.87 -15.94 9.74
N GLY A 11 -9.81 -15.06 10.07
CA GLY A 11 -10.14 -14.69 11.45
C GLY A 11 -9.09 -13.83 12.16
N LYS A 12 -8.13 -13.27 11.43
CA LYS A 12 -7.10 -12.34 11.93
C LYS A 12 -7.26 -10.97 11.28
N LYS A 13 -6.91 -9.92 12.02
CA LYS A 13 -6.92 -8.54 11.55
C LYS A 13 -5.49 -8.04 11.39
N PHE A 14 -5.18 -7.54 10.20
CA PHE A 14 -3.88 -6.95 9.87
C PHE A 14 -4.05 -5.47 9.52
N LEU A 15 -3.35 -4.60 10.23
CA LEU A 15 -3.27 -3.18 9.87
C LEU A 15 -2.11 -2.98 8.91
N ILE A 16 -2.40 -2.46 7.72
CA ILE A 16 -1.43 -2.25 6.65
C ILE A 16 -1.09 -0.76 6.56
N ASP A 17 0.20 -0.45 6.50
CA ASP A 17 0.75 0.87 6.18
C ASP A 17 0.02 2.02 6.91
N PRO A 18 0.06 2.06 8.24
CA PRO A 18 -0.73 2.99 9.01
C PRO A 18 -0.22 4.44 8.91
N MET A 19 -0.99 5.26 8.19
CA MET A 19 -0.92 6.73 8.21
C MET A 19 -2.07 7.24 9.07
N LEU A 20 -1.83 7.51 10.37
CA LEU A 20 -2.85 7.79 11.36
C LEU A 20 -2.93 9.25 11.83
N ALA A 21 -2.15 10.14 11.24
CA ALA A 21 -2.18 11.58 11.56
C ALA A 21 -3.53 12.21 11.24
N ASP A 22 -3.85 13.28 11.94
CA ASP A 22 -5.01 14.11 11.61
C ASP A 22 -4.80 14.81 10.26
N LYS A 23 -5.89 15.26 9.66
CA LYS A 23 -5.83 16.07 8.45
C LYS A 23 -4.88 17.27 8.65
N ASP A 24 -4.10 17.58 7.62
CA ASP A 24 -3.16 18.72 7.58
C ASP A 24 -2.03 18.69 8.63
N ALA A 25 -1.72 17.50 9.18
CA ALA A 25 -0.76 17.36 10.29
C ALA A 25 0.69 17.66 9.89
N TRP A 26 1.12 17.31 8.69
CA TRP A 26 2.51 17.45 8.25
C TRP A 26 2.63 18.03 6.82
N PRO A 27 3.80 18.61 6.43
CA PRO A 27 3.98 19.26 5.14
C PRO A 27 3.78 18.30 3.96
N GLY A 28 3.38 18.83 2.79
CA GLY A 28 3.40 18.08 1.55
C GLY A 28 4.81 17.60 1.20
N PHE A 29 4.92 16.50 0.45
CA PHE A 29 6.21 15.96 0.02
C PHE A 29 6.94 16.94 -0.89
N PRO A 30 8.15 17.40 -0.54
CA PRO A 30 8.88 18.37 -1.34
C PRO A 30 9.28 17.79 -2.71
N GLY A 31 9.24 18.63 -3.75
CA GLY A 31 9.56 18.22 -5.12
C GLY A 31 8.50 17.36 -5.80
N THR A 32 7.29 17.33 -5.25
CA THR A 32 6.12 16.66 -5.82
C THR A 32 5.02 17.66 -6.18
N ALA A 33 4.00 17.19 -6.91
CA ALA A 33 2.85 18.02 -7.24
C ALA A 33 2.11 18.48 -5.98
N ARG A 34 1.61 19.72 -5.98
CA ARG A 34 0.81 20.31 -4.89
C ARG A 34 1.53 20.24 -3.52
N SER A 35 2.85 20.37 -3.51
CA SER A 35 3.68 20.27 -2.29
C SER A 35 3.41 21.39 -1.26
N GLU A 36 2.68 22.44 -1.65
CA GLU A 36 2.17 23.48 -0.77
C GLU A 36 1.03 23.00 0.15
N LEU A 37 0.36 21.91 -0.19
CA LEU A 37 -0.71 21.32 0.63
C LEU A 37 -0.10 20.49 1.77
N ARG A 38 -0.77 20.54 2.92
CA ARG A 38 -0.37 19.73 4.08
C ARG A 38 -1.09 18.38 4.07
N ASN A 39 -0.35 17.35 4.38
CA ASN A 39 -0.85 15.97 4.46
C ASN A 39 -1.27 15.61 5.91
N PRO A 40 -2.14 14.62 6.07
CA PRO A 40 -3.03 14.04 5.06
C PRO A 40 -4.10 15.04 4.60
N LEU A 41 -4.56 14.94 3.35
CA LEU A 41 -5.57 15.86 2.79
C LEU A 41 -7.00 15.62 3.32
N VAL A 42 -7.24 14.47 3.93
CA VAL A 42 -8.54 14.02 4.44
C VAL A 42 -8.42 13.49 5.86
N ALA A 43 -9.50 13.58 6.64
CA ALA A 43 -9.56 13.05 7.99
C ALA A 43 -9.57 11.51 8.02
N LEU A 44 -9.25 10.91 9.17
CA LEU A 44 -9.46 9.49 9.40
C LEU A 44 -10.97 9.18 9.41
N PRO A 45 -11.39 8.05 8.81
CA PRO A 45 -12.80 7.65 8.81
C PRO A 45 -13.27 7.11 10.18
N PHE A 46 -12.34 6.68 11.01
CA PHE A 46 -12.58 6.13 12.35
C PHE A 46 -11.56 6.67 13.36
N SER A 47 -11.83 6.48 14.66
CA SER A 47 -10.86 6.79 15.70
C SER A 47 -9.63 5.88 15.61
N ARG A 48 -8.47 6.37 16.07
CA ARG A 48 -7.22 5.59 16.07
C ARG A 48 -7.37 4.29 16.87
N GLU A 49 -8.06 4.34 18.00
CA GLU A 49 -8.32 3.17 18.87
C GLU A 49 -9.03 2.06 18.11
N LYS A 50 -10.01 2.41 17.27
CA LYS A 50 -10.73 1.44 16.44
C LYS A 50 -9.83 0.87 15.34
N ILE A 51 -8.97 1.69 14.75
CA ILE A 51 -8.09 1.28 13.64
C ILE A 51 -6.99 0.34 14.13
N ILE A 52 -6.44 0.59 15.33
CA ILE A 52 -5.35 -0.22 15.88
C ILE A 52 -5.81 -1.47 16.66
N ASP A 53 -7.11 -1.73 16.72
CA ASP A 53 -7.67 -2.98 17.30
C ASP A 53 -7.47 -4.16 16.33
N VAL A 54 -6.24 -4.61 16.22
CA VAL A 54 -5.77 -5.60 15.25
C VAL A 54 -4.81 -6.61 15.90
N ASP A 55 -4.59 -7.74 15.23
CA ASP A 55 -3.69 -8.80 15.70
C ASP A 55 -2.22 -8.54 15.32
N ALA A 56 -1.96 -7.88 14.19
CA ALA A 56 -0.62 -7.55 13.72
C ALA A 56 -0.64 -6.33 12.79
N VAL A 57 0.53 -5.73 12.61
CA VAL A 57 0.78 -4.62 11.65
C VAL A 57 1.72 -5.09 10.56
N ILE A 58 1.51 -4.65 9.33
CA ILE A 58 2.43 -4.86 8.21
C ILE A 58 2.80 -3.49 7.66
N VAL A 59 4.09 -3.21 7.57
CA VAL A 59 4.65 -1.98 7.01
C VAL A 59 5.45 -2.35 5.76
N THR A 60 4.93 -2.00 4.58
CA THR A 60 5.57 -2.34 3.30
C THR A 60 6.85 -1.54 3.07
N HIS A 61 6.89 -0.32 3.57
CA HIS A 61 8.04 0.58 3.65
C HIS A 61 7.73 1.76 4.59
N THR A 62 8.73 2.54 4.95
CA THR A 62 8.64 3.52 6.05
C THR A 62 8.52 4.97 5.60
N HIS A 63 7.96 5.25 4.41
CA HIS A 63 7.59 6.62 4.05
C HIS A 63 6.46 7.14 4.95
N ASP A 64 6.39 8.46 5.17
CA ASP A 64 5.46 9.09 6.10
C ASP A 64 3.99 8.81 5.80
N ASP A 65 3.63 8.51 4.57
CA ASP A 65 2.27 8.14 4.17
C ASP A 65 1.96 6.64 4.33
N HIS A 66 2.93 5.84 4.79
CA HIS A 66 2.80 4.42 5.13
C HIS A 66 3.14 4.12 6.59
N TRP A 67 3.93 4.99 7.25
CA TRP A 67 4.35 4.84 8.64
C TRP A 67 4.62 6.21 9.26
N ASP A 68 3.58 6.87 9.76
CA ASP A 68 3.69 8.24 10.28
C ASP A 68 3.91 8.29 11.80
N GLU A 69 4.26 9.46 12.31
CA GLU A 69 4.48 9.70 13.74
C GLU A 69 3.24 9.40 14.59
N ALA A 70 2.05 9.62 14.06
CA ALA A 70 0.81 9.32 14.78
C ALA A 70 0.59 7.81 14.90
N ALA A 71 0.96 7.01 13.90
CA ALA A 71 0.97 5.56 13.98
C ALA A 71 2.00 5.07 15.01
N ILE A 72 3.23 5.61 14.96
CA ILE A 72 4.28 5.29 15.92
C ILE A 72 3.81 5.56 17.35
N ALA A 73 3.11 6.67 17.60
CA ALA A 73 2.61 7.02 18.91
C ALA A 73 1.41 6.15 19.37
N ALA A 74 0.50 5.81 18.46
CA ALA A 74 -0.76 5.15 18.80
C ALA A 74 -0.62 3.63 18.93
N ILE A 75 0.20 2.98 18.10
CA ILE A 75 0.30 1.53 18.04
C ILE A 75 1.02 0.97 19.28
N PRO A 76 0.43 -0.02 19.99
CA PRO A 76 1.06 -0.66 21.14
C PRO A 76 2.42 -1.25 20.77
N LYS A 77 3.45 -0.95 21.57
CA LYS A 77 4.83 -1.36 21.28
C LYS A 77 5.07 -2.87 21.34
N THR A 78 4.14 -3.61 21.91
CA THR A 78 4.17 -5.08 22.00
C THR A 78 3.42 -5.78 20.87
N LEU A 79 2.70 -5.02 20.02
CA LEU A 79 1.99 -5.58 18.88
C LEU A 79 3.00 -6.09 17.85
N PRO A 80 2.81 -7.30 17.26
CA PRO A 80 3.67 -7.80 16.19
C PRO A 80 3.65 -6.86 14.97
N VAL A 81 4.82 -6.42 14.51
CA VAL A 81 4.97 -5.59 13.31
C VAL A 81 5.88 -6.29 12.31
N PHE A 82 5.35 -6.54 11.13
CA PHE A 82 6.11 -7.09 10.00
C PHE A 82 6.66 -5.97 9.13
N VAL A 83 7.94 -6.07 8.77
CA VAL A 83 8.65 -5.08 7.95
C VAL A 83 9.44 -5.77 6.83
N GLN A 84 9.80 -5.03 5.79
CA GLN A 84 10.41 -5.60 4.60
C GLN A 84 11.86 -6.06 4.78
N HIS A 85 12.67 -5.37 5.61
CA HIS A 85 14.09 -5.65 5.78
C HIS A 85 14.64 -5.14 7.12
N GLU A 86 15.91 -5.48 7.41
CA GLU A 86 16.56 -5.18 8.69
C GLU A 86 16.73 -3.67 8.95
N ALA A 87 16.87 -2.84 7.91
CA ALA A 87 16.97 -1.39 8.11
C ALA A 87 15.67 -0.82 8.69
N ASP A 88 14.50 -1.23 8.16
CA ASP A 88 13.21 -0.85 8.73
C ASP A 88 13.02 -1.44 10.14
N ALA A 89 13.46 -2.67 10.36
CA ALA A 89 13.40 -3.28 11.68
C ALA A 89 14.24 -2.50 12.71
N ALA A 90 15.43 -2.05 12.34
CA ALA A 90 16.28 -1.22 13.19
C ALA A 90 15.62 0.14 13.50
N LEU A 91 14.98 0.76 12.50
CA LEU A 91 14.22 1.99 12.68
C LEU A 91 13.08 1.79 13.69
N LEU A 92 12.25 0.76 13.52
CA LEU A 92 11.13 0.49 14.42
C LEU A 92 11.60 0.13 15.86
N ARG A 93 12.73 -0.58 16.01
CA ARG A 93 13.34 -0.81 17.33
C ARG A 93 13.72 0.50 18.01
N SER A 94 14.30 1.46 17.27
CA SER A 94 14.63 2.79 17.79
C SER A 94 13.40 3.58 18.21
N GLN A 95 12.23 3.29 17.64
CA GLN A 95 10.92 3.85 17.98
C GLN A 95 10.23 3.10 19.14
N GLY A 96 10.89 2.09 19.71
CA GLY A 96 10.44 1.37 20.91
C GLY A 96 9.60 0.12 20.66
N PHE A 97 9.40 -0.31 19.42
CA PHE A 97 8.68 -1.55 19.11
C PHE A 97 9.48 -2.78 19.53
N GLN A 98 8.82 -3.80 20.10
CA GLN A 98 9.46 -4.95 20.75
C GLN A 98 9.32 -6.24 19.95
N ASP A 99 8.21 -6.47 19.25
CA ASP A 99 7.97 -7.66 18.41
C ASP A 99 8.01 -7.25 16.93
N ILE A 100 9.21 -7.22 16.37
CA ILE A 100 9.43 -6.86 14.97
C ILE A 100 9.87 -8.11 14.21
N ARG A 101 9.21 -8.39 13.11
CA ARG A 101 9.40 -9.59 12.29
C ARG A 101 9.72 -9.19 10.85
N LEU A 102 10.70 -9.86 10.24
CA LEU A 102 11.04 -9.65 8.84
C LEU A 102 10.09 -10.43 7.93
N LEU A 103 9.56 -9.78 6.92
CA LEU A 103 8.87 -10.46 5.83
C LEU A 103 9.86 -11.23 4.96
N SER A 104 9.51 -12.45 4.60
CA SER A 104 10.27 -13.34 3.72
C SER A 104 9.32 -14.07 2.75
N ALA A 105 9.86 -14.99 1.96
CA ALA A 105 9.05 -15.87 1.11
C ALA A 105 8.14 -16.82 1.92
N ASP A 106 8.53 -17.13 3.17
CA ASP A 106 7.90 -18.14 4.01
C ASP A 106 7.36 -17.57 5.33
N SER A 107 7.16 -16.25 5.41
CA SER A 107 6.60 -15.62 6.62
C SER A 107 5.18 -16.10 6.89
N GLU A 108 4.86 -16.26 8.16
CA GLU A 108 3.55 -16.71 8.63
C GLU A 108 3.15 -15.97 9.91
N PHE A 109 1.85 -15.75 10.08
CA PHE A 109 1.26 -15.30 11.33
C PHE A 109 -0.06 -16.02 11.62
N ALA A 110 -0.09 -16.81 12.70
CA ALA A 110 -1.29 -17.52 13.18
C ALA A 110 -2.00 -18.36 12.10
N GLY A 111 -1.23 -19.07 11.27
CA GLY A 111 -1.71 -19.90 10.17
C GLY A 111 -1.93 -19.15 8.85
N VAL A 112 -1.73 -17.84 8.81
CA VAL A 112 -1.79 -17.03 7.59
C VAL A 112 -0.40 -16.88 7.01
N GLY A 113 -0.18 -17.38 5.80
CA GLY A 113 1.05 -17.10 5.05
C GLY A 113 1.12 -15.63 4.62
N LEU A 114 2.26 -15.00 4.84
CA LEU A 114 2.54 -13.60 4.53
C LEU A 114 3.80 -13.53 3.63
N GLN A 115 3.66 -13.97 2.38
CA GLN A 115 4.79 -14.04 1.46
C GLN A 115 5.18 -12.64 0.96
N LYS A 116 6.42 -12.22 1.22
CA LYS A 116 7.00 -11.00 0.65
C LYS A 116 7.17 -11.11 -0.86
N THR A 117 6.85 -10.03 -1.58
CA THR A 117 7.21 -9.86 -2.99
C THR A 117 8.10 -8.63 -3.17
N THR A 118 9.05 -8.71 -4.12
CA THR A 118 10.08 -7.67 -4.37
C THR A 118 10.19 -7.30 -5.85
N SER A 119 9.19 -7.66 -6.65
CA SER A 119 9.12 -7.35 -8.09
C SER A 119 8.81 -5.88 -8.37
N GLY A 120 8.28 -5.17 -7.37
CA GLY A 120 7.95 -3.74 -7.48
C GLY A 120 9.17 -2.83 -7.45
N GLN A 121 8.98 -1.62 -8.00
CA GLN A 121 9.93 -0.50 -7.89
C GLN A 121 9.14 0.80 -7.78
N HIS A 122 9.49 1.60 -6.79
CA HIS A 122 8.78 2.84 -6.44
C HIS A 122 9.21 4.01 -7.35
N GLY A 123 9.17 3.79 -8.66
CA GLY A 123 9.55 4.73 -9.71
C GLY A 123 10.27 4.06 -10.88
N SER A 124 10.58 4.83 -11.92
CA SER A 124 11.23 4.31 -13.13
C SER A 124 12.73 4.04 -12.93
N ASP A 125 13.33 3.21 -13.80
CA ASP A 125 14.79 2.97 -13.82
C ASP A 125 15.56 4.29 -14.00
N ARG A 126 15.02 5.23 -14.80
CA ARG A 126 15.57 6.57 -14.93
C ARG A 126 15.59 7.32 -13.59
N THR A 127 14.56 7.16 -12.78
CA THR A 127 14.48 7.77 -11.45
C THR A 127 15.52 7.16 -10.52
N TYR A 128 15.65 5.85 -10.51
CA TYR A 128 16.63 5.13 -9.68
C TYR A 128 18.08 5.27 -10.16
N ALA A 129 18.31 5.66 -11.42
CA ALA A 129 19.65 6.00 -11.91
C ALA A 129 20.22 7.30 -11.26
N VAL A 130 19.39 8.10 -10.59
CA VAL A 130 19.81 9.28 -9.83
C VAL A 130 19.98 8.89 -8.35
N PRO A 131 21.19 8.83 -7.78
CA PRO A 131 21.45 8.32 -6.45
C PRO A 131 20.58 8.93 -5.34
N ALA A 132 20.41 10.26 -5.35
CA ALA A 132 19.56 10.95 -4.35
C ALA A 132 18.08 10.56 -4.47
N MET A 133 17.59 10.19 -5.65
CA MET A 133 16.23 9.71 -5.85
C MET A 133 16.09 8.25 -5.42
N ALA A 134 17.08 7.41 -5.75
CA ALA A 134 17.12 6.02 -5.30
C ALA A 134 17.14 5.93 -3.76
N GLU A 135 17.93 6.77 -3.10
CA GLU A 135 17.96 6.85 -1.64
C GLU A 135 16.61 7.34 -1.07
N ARG A 136 16.02 8.37 -1.68
CA ARG A 136 14.75 8.95 -1.21
C ARG A 136 13.57 8.00 -1.36
N LEU A 137 13.47 7.29 -2.49
CA LEU A 137 12.36 6.38 -2.77
C LEU A 137 12.56 5.01 -2.09
N GLY A 138 13.81 4.58 -1.93
CA GLY A 138 14.15 3.34 -1.26
C GLY A 138 13.53 2.10 -1.91
N GLU A 139 13.30 1.08 -1.10
CA GLU A 139 12.61 -0.14 -1.48
C GLU A 139 11.20 -0.14 -0.88
N ALA A 140 10.26 -0.74 -1.59
CA ALA A 140 8.92 -1.04 -1.10
C ALA A 140 8.54 -2.46 -1.52
N CYS A 141 7.98 -3.23 -0.60
CA CYS A 141 7.59 -4.60 -0.89
C CYS A 141 6.08 -4.75 -1.04
N GLY A 142 5.67 -5.86 -1.66
CA GLY A 142 4.30 -6.34 -1.60
C GLY A 142 4.18 -7.54 -0.66
N VAL A 143 2.94 -7.95 -0.36
CA VAL A 143 2.65 -9.10 0.51
C VAL A 143 1.51 -9.93 -0.07
N VAL A 144 1.75 -11.23 -0.23
CA VAL A 144 0.71 -12.20 -0.60
C VAL A 144 0.18 -12.88 0.65
N PHE A 145 -1.11 -12.77 0.87
CA PHE A 145 -1.82 -13.47 1.93
C PHE A 145 -2.33 -14.82 1.41
N ARG A 146 -2.03 -15.89 2.13
CA ARG A 146 -2.44 -17.25 1.78
C ARG A 146 -2.97 -18.00 2.99
N HIS A 147 -4.11 -18.69 2.79
CA HIS A 147 -4.67 -19.64 3.75
C HIS A 147 -5.52 -20.66 2.98
N PRO A 148 -5.54 -21.96 3.36
CA PRO A 148 -6.26 -22.99 2.60
C PRO A 148 -7.76 -22.76 2.43
N GLN A 149 -8.38 -21.97 3.31
CA GLN A 149 -9.83 -21.69 3.31
C GLN A 149 -10.18 -20.28 2.80
N GLU A 150 -9.19 -19.50 2.37
CA GLU A 150 -9.39 -18.11 1.95
C GLU A 150 -8.90 -17.91 0.50
N LYS A 151 -9.42 -16.88 -0.14
CA LYS A 151 -8.90 -16.41 -1.42
C LYS A 151 -7.47 -15.89 -1.27
N THR A 152 -6.61 -16.18 -2.22
CA THR A 152 -5.27 -15.58 -2.26
C THR A 152 -5.40 -14.10 -2.54
N LEU A 153 -4.88 -13.27 -1.64
CA LEU A 153 -4.86 -11.82 -1.79
C LEU A 153 -3.42 -11.33 -1.95
N TRP A 154 -3.17 -10.50 -2.95
CA TRP A 154 -1.88 -9.85 -3.14
C TRP A 154 -1.99 -8.33 -2.97
N LEU A 155 -1.41 -7.82 -1.90
CA LEU A 155 -1.14 -6.41 -1.71
C LEU A 155 0.16 -6.10 -2.46
N VAL A 156 0.07 -5.36 -3.58
CA VAL A 156 1.22 -5.14 -4.46
C VAL A 156 2.21 -4.12 -3.88
N GLY A 157 1.71 -3.14 -3.12
CA GLY A 157 2.51 -2.07 -2.53
C GLY A 157 2.81 -0.94 -3.52
N ASP A 158 3.74 -0.06 -3.14
CA ASP A 158 4.13 1.09 -3.95
C ASP A 158 5.09 0.68 -5.07
N THR A 159 4.59 0.69 -6.28
CA THR A 159 5.34 0.40 -7.50
C THR A 159 4.68 1.04 -8.72
N ILE A 160 5.46 1.36 -9.72
CA ILE A 160 4.94 1.57 -11.07
C ILE A 160 4.62 0.21 -11.72
N TRP A 161 3.88 0.20 -12.82
CA TRP A 161 3.74 -1.01 -13.63
C TRP A 161 5.09 -1.42 -14.24
N ARG A 162 5.45 -2.69 -14.08
CA ARG A 162 6.67 -3.30 -14.60
C ARG A 162 6.38 -4.70 -15.13
N ASP A 163 7.23 -5.18 -16.03
CA ASP A 163 7.12 -6.55 -16.58
C ASP A 163 7.23 -7.60 -15.46
N GLU A 164 8.04 -7.32 -14.42
CA GLU A 164 8.20 -8.21 -13.27
C GLU A 164 6.91 -8.30 -12.42
N ILE A 165 6.14 -7.22 -12.32
CA ILE A 165 4.83 -7.23 -11.67
C ILE A 165 3.84 -8.08 -12.46
N GLU A 166 3.80 -7.93 -13.79
CA GLU A 166 2.95 -8.77 -14.64
C GLU A 166 3.35 -10.25 -14.57
N ALA A 167 4.66 -10.53 -14.60
CA ALA A 167 5.16 -11.90 -14.43
C ALA A 167 4.75 -12.51 -13.08
N ASP A 168 4.82 -11.75 -11.99
CA ASP A 168 4.35 -12.21 -10.69
C ASP A 168 2.84 -12.38 -10.64
N MET A 169 2.04 -11.52 -11.30
CA MET A 169 0.59 -11.74 -11.45
C MET A 169 0.28 -13.10 -12.08
N LEU A 170 0.93 -13.40 -13.19
CA LEU A 170 0.75 -14.65 -13.92
C LEU A 170 1.24 -15.88 -13.14
N LYS A 171 2.28 -15.74 -12.33
CA LYS A 171 2.85 -16.80 -11.49
C LYS A 171 2.05 -17.05 -10.22
N LEU A 172 1.72 -15.99 -9.48
CA LEU A 172 1.04 -16.05 -8.18
C LEU A 172 -0.45 -16.36 -8.33
N ARG A 173 -1.06 -15.88 -9.43
CA ARG A 173 -2.48 -16.01 -9.76
C ARG A 173 -3.39 -15.70 -8.56
N PRO A 174 -3.27 -14.53 -7.94
CA PRO A 174 -4.11 -14.17 -6.81
C PRO A 174 -5.58 -14.04 -7.24
N ASP A 175 -6.48 -14.34 -6.31
CA ASP A 175 -7.93 -14.12 -6.52
C ASP A 175 -8.31 -12.65 -6.35
N VAL A 176 -7.55 -11.93 -5.53
CA VAL A 176 -7.74 -10.51 -5.24
C VAL A 176 -6.39 -9.80 -5.32
N VAL A 177 -6.34 -8.69 -6.06
CA VAL A 177 -5.16 -7.82 -6.17
C VAL A 177 -5.50 -6.44 -5.64
N VAL A 178 -4.68 -5.93 -4.72
CA VAL A 178 -4.79 -4.57 -4.19
C VAL A 178 -3.67 -3.71 -4.78
N LEU A 179 -4.05 -2.68 -5.54
CA LEU A 179 -3.13 -1.78 -6.25
C LEU A 179 -3.13 -0.38 -5.62
N ASN A 180 -1.95 0.13 -5.31
CA ASN A 180 -1.74 1.52 -4.96
C ASN A 180 -1.72 2.33 -6.26
N ALA A 181 -2.87 2.94 -6.63
CA ALA A 181 -3.14 3.44 -7.97
C ALA A 181 -3.43 4.95 -8.05
N GLY A 182 -3.00 5.72 -7.05
CA GLY A 182 -3.21 7.17 -6.97
C GLY A 182 -2.36 8.00 -7.93
N TYR A 183 -1.48 7.37 -8.72
CA TYR A 183 -0.61 8.02 -9.70
C TYR A 183 0.24 9.13 -9.07
N ALA A 184 0.90 8.81 -7.96
CA ALA A 184 1.79 9.74 -7.28
C ALA A 184 2.99 10.12 -8.17
N HIS A 185 3.33 11.41 -8.18
CA HIS A 185 4.33 11.97 -9.09
C HIS A 185 5.42 12.77 -8.36
N VAL A 186 6.66 12.56 -8.79
CA VAL A 186 7.80 13.44 -8.50
C VAL A 186 8.07 14.33 -9.71
N ILE A 187 8.17 15.64 -9.50
CA ILE A 187 8.39 16.63 -10.58
C ILE A 187 9.71 16.33 -11.29
N GLY A 188 9.67 16.25 -12.62
CA GLY A 188 10.83 15.93 -13.46
C GLY A 188 11.17 14.45 -13.59
N PHE A 189 10.58 13.57 -12.77
CA PHE A 189 10.85 12.12 -12.78
C PHE A 189 9.64 11.27 -13.22
N GLY A 190 8.43 11.77 -13.02
CA GLY A 190 7.20 11.08 -13.41
C GLY A 190 6.57 10.27 -12.26
N PRO A 191 5.73 9.25 -12.62
CA PRO A 191 5.01 8.48 -11.64
C PRO A 191 5.94 7.58 -10.81
N ILE A 192 5.57 7.40 -9.55
CA ILE A 192 6.25 6.51 -8.60
C ILE A 192 5.36 5.40 -8.08
N ILE A 193 4.06 5.47 -8.34
CA ILE A 193 3.09 4.37 -8.15
C ILE A 193 2.22 4.24 -9.40
N MET A 194 1.42 3.18 -9.44
CA MET A 194 0.47 2.90 -10.52
C MET A 194 -0.60 3.98 -10.66
N GLY A 195 -1.27 4.00 -11.80
CA GLY A 195 -2.39 4.86 -12.13
C GLY A 195 -3.59 4.07 -12.65
N LYS A 196 -4.59 4.79 -13.17
CA LYS A 196 -5.85 4.20 -13.63
C LYS A 196 -5.66 3.22 -14.81
N GLU A 197 -4.70 3.49 -15.69
CA GLU A 197 -4.40 2.62 -16.85
C GLU A 197 -3.88 1.24 -16.41
N ASP A 198 -3.23 1.17 -15.25
CA ASP A 198 -2.66 -0.07 -14.75
C ASP A 198 -3.72 -1.05 -14.20
N LEU A 199 -4.91 -0.54 -13.84
CA LEU A 199 -6.06 -1.39 -13.52
C LEU A 199 -6.50 -2.25 -14.72
N LEU A 200 -6.47 -1.66 -15.92
CA LEU A 200 -6.83 -2.37 -17.14
C LEU A 200 -5.76 -3.42 -17.51
N LYS A 201 -4.48 -3.08 -17.33
CA LYS A 201 -3.38 -4.05 -17.51
C LYS A 201 -3.50 -5.21 -16.54
N ALA A 202 -3.78 -4.94 -15.25
CA ALA A 202 -3.99 -5.97 -14.25
C ALA A 202 -5.19 -6.88 -14.60
N HIS A 203 -6.30 -6.31 -15.10
CA HIS A 203 -7.44 -7.08 -15.56
C HIS A 203 -7.08 -7.98 -16.77
N PHE A 204 -6.30 -7.49 -17.72
CA PHE A 204 -5.85 -8.33 -18.84
C PHE A 204 -4.90 -9.45 -18.42
N ALA A 205 -4.02 -9.19 -17.47
CA ALA A 205 -3.14 -10.22 -16.91
C ALA A 205 -3.90 -11.25 -16.07
N LEU A 206 -4.94 -10.84 -15.36
CA LEU A 206 -5.72 -11.65 -14.43
C LEU A 206 -7.23 -11.42 -14.65
N PRO A 207 -7.84 -11.94 -15.72
CA PRO A 207 -9.23 -11.65 -16.06
C PRO A 207 -10.25 -12.06 -14.99
N GLU A 208 -9.94 -13.11 -14.21
CA GLU A 208 -10.82 -13.66 -13.17
C GLU A 208 -10.63 -13.01 -11.79
N ALA A 209 -9.54 -12.29 -11.59
CA ALA A 209 -9.23 -11.69 -10.30
C ALA A 209 -10.10 -10.44 -10.03
N LYS A 210 -10.39 -10.21 -8.76
CA LYS A 210 -10.91 -8.92 -8.30
C LYS A 210 -9.75 -7.95 -8.06
N ILE A 211 -9.96 -6.70 -8.41
CA ILE A 211 -8.96 -5.63 -8.26
C ILE A 211 -9.52 -4.58 -7.31
N MET A 212 -8.73 -4.18 -6.32
CA MET A 212 -9.04 -3.04 -5.46
C MET A 212 -8.03 -1.93 -5.72
N ALA A 213 -8.52 -0.73 -6.04
CA ALA A 213 -7.70 0.46 -6.19
C ALA A 213 -7.73 1.29 -4.90
N ILE A 214 -6.56 1.54 -4.32
CA ILE A 214 -6.35 2.32 -3.10
C ILE A 214 -5.25 3.36 -3.30
N HIS A 215 -4.84 4.03 -2.22
CA HIS A 215 -3.80 5.07 -2.22
C HIS A 215 -4.21 6.27 -3.08
N LEU A 216 -5.47 6.72 -2.91
CA LEU A 216 -6.09 7.81 -3.67
C LEU A 216 -6.39 8.99 -2.75
N GLU A 217 -6.23 10.21 -3.27
CA GLU A 217 -6.74 11.49 -2.73
C GLU A 217 -6.29 11.91 -1.32
N ALA A 218 -5.51 11.09 -0.61
CA ALA A 218 -5.18 11.37 0.79
C ALA A 218 -3.85 12.13 0.99
N VAL A 219 -2.99 12.15 -0.02
CA VAL A 219 -1.71 12.87 0.00
C VAL A 219 -1.52 13.75 -1.22
N ASN A 220 -0.73 14.81 -1.06
CA ASN A 220 -0.63 15.89 -2.03
C ASN A 220 -0.22 15.46 -3.45
N HIS A 221 0.58 14.43 -3.59
CA HIS A 221 1.20 14.05 -4.87
C HIS A 221 0.45 12.95 -5.62
N CYS A 222 -0.62 12.40 -5.06
CA CYS A 222 -1.55 11.51 -5.79
C CYS A 222 -2.45 12.34 -6.71
N LEU A 223 -2.36 12.10 -8.03
CA LEU A 223 -2.99 12.94 -9.04
C LEU A 223 -4.32 12.41 -9.56
N VAL A 224 -4.63 11.13 -9.31
CA VAL A 224 -5.89 10.51 -9.75
C VAL A 224 -6.90 10.50 -8.61
N SER A 225 -8.09 11.08 -8.86
CA SER A 225 -9.21 11.04 -7.92
C SER A 225 -10.01 9.74 -8.03
N ARG A 226 -10.81 9.43 -6.99
CA ARG A 226 -11.78 8.32 -7.05
C ARG A 226 -12.82 8.51 -8.15
N GLU A 227 -13.25 9.75 -8.39
CA GLU A 227 -14.20 10.07 -9.46
C GLU A 227 -13.60 9.76 -10.83
N GLU A 228 -12.39 10.25 -11.10
CA GLU A 228 -11.65 9.96 -12.35
C GLU A 228 -11.39 8.47 -12.53
N MET A 229 -11.01 7.77 -11.44
CA MET A 229 -10.80 6.33 -11.45
C MET A 229 -12.08 5.56 -11.79
N ARG A 230 -13.23 5.93 -11.19
CA ARG A 230 -14.53 5.32 -11.47
C ARG A 230 -14.98 5.55 -12.90
N GLN A 231 -14.76 6.75 -13.42
CA GLN A 231 -15.08 7.06 -14.82
C GLN A 231 -14.25 6.18 -15.76
N TYR A 232 -12.93 6.08 -15.52
CA TYR A 232 -12.05 5.23 -16.32
C TYR A 232 -12.49 3.75 -16.30
N VAL A 233 -12.81 3.23 -15.12
CA VAL A 233 -13.29 1.86 -14.92
C VAL A 233 -14.60 1.60 -15.66
N ALA A 234 -15.53 2.57 -15.64
CA ALA A 234 -16.80 2.48 -16.37
C ALA A 234 -16.59 2.52 -17.88
N ASP A 235 -15.78 3.44 -18.38
CA ASP A 235 -15.47 3.60 -19.81
C ASP A 235 -14.82 2.35 -20.42
N ASN A 236 -14.01 1.64 -19.61
CA ASN A 236 -13.35 0.39 -20.00
C ASN A 236 -14.15 -0.88 -19.67
N GLN A 237 -15.38 -0.74 -19.15
CA GLN A 237 -16.30 -1.85 -18.84
C GLN A 237 -15.76 -2.88 -17.83
N ILE A 238 -14.87 -2.47 -16.94
CA ILE A 238 -14.27 -3.31 -15.89
C ILE A 238 -14.86 -3.07 -14.48
N ALA A 239 -15.96 -2.33 -14.37
CA ALA A 239 -16.62 -2.02 -13.09
C ALA A 239 -17.08 -3.27 -12.31
N GLY A 240 -17.32 -4.40 -12.99
CA GLY A 240 -17.69 -5.67 -12.35
C GLY A 240 -16.56 -6.37 -11.61
N VAL A 241 -15.30 -5.98 -11.84
CA VAL A 241 -14.11 -6.59 -11.25
C VAL A 241 -13.27 -5.61 -10.43
N VAL A 242 -13.43 -4.31 -10.60
CA VAL A 242 -12.66 -3.26 -9.89
C VAL A 242 -13.49 -2.62 -8.80
N SER A 243 -12.97 -2.63 -7.58
CA SER A 243 -13.50 -1.90 -6.41
C SER A 243 -12.66 -0.66 -6.12
N ILE A 244 -13.33 0.48 -5.88
CA ILE A 244 -12.70 1.75 -5.53
C ILE A 244 -13.37 2.27 -4.26
N PRO A 245 -13.00 1.73 -3.07
CA PRO A 245 -13.70 2.03 -1.83
C PRO A 245 -13.51 3.48 -1.38
N GLN A 246 -14.52 4.01 -0.70
CA GLN A 246 -14.40 5.23 0.08
C GLN A 246 -13.56 4.97 1.34
N ASP A 247 -13.06 6.05 1.96
CA ASP A 247 -12.39 5.93 3.25
C ASP A 247 -13.38 5.38 4.30
N GLY A 248 -13.00 4.28 4.96
CA GLY A 248 -13.84 3.58 5.93
C GLY A 248 -14.84 2.57 5.34
N GLU A 249 -14.92 2.46 4.02
CA GLU A 249 -15.74 1.42 3.38
C GLU A 249 -15.09 0.03 3.50
N THR A 250 -15.93 -0.98 3.73
CA THR A 250 -15.52 -2.39 3.75
C THR A 250 -15.94 -3.08 2.45
N VAL A 251 -15.01 -3.76 1.82
CA VAL A 251 -15.26 -4.63 0.66
C VAL A 251 -15.02 -6.07 1.06
N VAL A 252 -15.92 -6.97 0.68
CA VAL A 252 -15.82 -8.41 0.96
C VAL A 252 -15.67 -9.17 -0.37
N TYR A 253 -14.74 -10.10 -0.44
CA TYR A 253 -14.44 -10.88 -1.62
C TYR A 253 -14.64 -12.38 -1.43
#